data_eaee1084713983a4b0d9c606e9a8870c
#
_entry.id   eaee1084713983a4b0d9c606e9a8870c
#
_cell.length_a   1.000
_cell.length_b   1.000
_cell.length_c   1.000
_cell.angle_alpha   90.00
_cell.angle_beta   90.00
_cell.angle_gamma   90.00
#
_symmetry.space_group_name_H-M   'P 1'
#
loop_
_entity.id
_entity.type
_entity.pdbx_description
1 polymer ?
#
loop_
_entity_poly.entity_id
_entity_poly.type
_entity_poly.pdbx_seq_one_letter_code
_entity_poly.pdbx_strand_id
1 'polypeptide(L)'
;MREKLTGETLTISVGIAGQVTSLDGAKIVFKAIHKESGRVIDKEPLIDGLTISATLESSETLMPGIYSCEFRGLFSGITKSIYKEDILFKTGVIKEVITNG
;
A
#
# COMPACT_ATOMS: atom_id res chain seq x y z
N MET A 1 -0.04 -13.69 -5.40
CA MET A 1 0.61 -12.48 -4.87
C MET A 1 0.90 -11.53 -6.03
N ARG A 2 0.53 -10.28 -5.86
CA ARG A 2 0.84 -9.27 -6.87
C ARG A 2 2.34 -9.01 -6.91
N GLU A 3 2.88 -8.79 -8.11
CA GLU A 3 4.30 -8.55 -8.33
C GLU A 3 4.52 -7.22 -9.02
N LYS A 4 5.57 -6.52 -8.60
CA LYS A 4 6.01 -5.26 -9.18
C LYS A 4 7.52 -5.29 -9.33
N LEU A 5 8.08 -4.35 -10.07
CA LEU A 5 9.53 -4.16 -10.12
C LEU A 5 9.95 -3.05 -9.16
N THR A 6 11.15 -3.19 -8.58
CA THR A 6 11.67 -2.16 -7.68
C THR A 6 11.72 -0.81 -8.37
N GLY A 7 11.37 0.24 -7.62
CA GLY A 7 11.32 1.60 -8.15
C GLY A 7 10.02 1.95 -8.86
N GLU A 8 9.09 1.00 -9.02
CA GLU A 8 7.78 1.32 -9.54
C GLU A 8 6.88 1.92 -8.47
N THR A 9 6.06 2.88 -8.87
CA THR A 9 5.03 3.44 -7.99
C THR A 9 3.90 2.42 -7.82
N LEU A 10 3.43 2.26 -6.60
CA LEU A 10 2.34 1.34 -6.30
C LEU A 10 1.18 2.11 -5.67
N THR A 11 0.01 2.02 -6.28
CA THR A 11 -1.22 2.56 -5.69
C THR A 11 -2.17 1.41 -5.36
N ILE A 12 -2.67 1.41 -4.13
CA ILE A 12 -3.68 0.46 -3.68
C ILE A 12 -4.95 1.24 -3.40
N SER A 13 -6.05 0.85 -4.06
CA SER A 13 -7.36 1.46 -3.88
C SER A 13 -8.35 0.39 -3.45
N VAL A 14 -9.15 0.69 -2.44
CA VAL A 14 -10.12 -0.24 -1.88
C VAL A 14 -11.47 0.45 -1.74
N GLY A 15 -12.51 -0.17 -2.29
CA GLY A 15 -13.88 0.26 -2.07
C GLY A 15 -14.46 -0.49 -0.87
N ILE A 16 -15.06 0.24 0.07
CA ILE A 16 -15.59 -0.35 1.30
C ILE A 16 -17.12 -0.25 1.39
N ALA A 17 -17.76 -0.05 0.27
CA ALA A 17 -19.22 -0.02 0.20
C ALA A 17 -19.83 -1.32 0.72
N GLY A 18 -20.92 -1.21 1.47
CA GLY A 18 -21.60 -2.37 2.06
C GLY A 18 -21.16 -2.69 3.48
N GLN A 19 -20.02 -2.17 3.93
CA GLN A 19 -19.56 -2.35 5.31
C GLN A 19 -19.98 -1.18 6.20
N VAL A 20 -19.93 0.02 5.64
CA VAL A 20 -20.35 1.25 6.28
C VAL A 20 -21.04 2.12 5.25
N THR A 21 -21.86 3.06 5.69
CA THR A 21 -22.57 3.99 4.80
C THR A 21 -21.77 5.25 4.54
N SER A 22 -20.80 5.56 5.41
CA SER A 22 -19.98 6.75 5.32
C SER A 22 -18.68 6.53 6.08
N LEU A 23 -17.63 7.21 5.64
CA LEU A 23 -16.35 7.27 6.33
C LEU A 23 -16.19 8.49 7.21
N ASP A 24 -17.24 9.29 7.36
CA ASP A 24 -17.19 10.47 8.21
C ASP A 24 -16.90 10.09 9.66
N GLY A 25 -15.92 10.76 10.24
CA GLY A 25 -15.49 10.50 11.61
C GLY A 25 -14.64 9.25 11.78
N ALA A 26 -14.40 8.48 10.73
CA ALA A 26 -13.50 7.34 10.81
C ALA A 26 -12.05 7.81 10.65
N LYS A 27 -11.15 7.21 11.42
CA LYS A 27 -9.71 7.43 11.26
C LYS A 27 -9.13 6.24 10.54
N ILE A 28 -8.56 6.48 9.35
CA ILE A 28 -8.00 5.42 8.52
C ILE A 28 -6.50 5.66 8.36
N VAL A 29 -5.73 4.61 8.53
CA VAL A 29 -4.28 4.63 8.38
C VAL A 29 -3.85 3.55 7.40
N PHE A 30 -2.74 3.80 6.72
CA PHE A 30 -2.11 2.83 5.83
C PHE A 30 -0.67 2.60 6.26
N LYS A 31 -0.29 1.33 6.30
CA LYS A 31 1.10 0.93 6.57
C LYS A 31 1.56 -0.10 5.56
N ALA A 32 2.81 0.04 5.13
CA ALA A 32 3.50 -0.97 4.35
C ALA A 32 4.75 -1.39 5.13
N ILE A 33 4.94 -2.68 5.31
CA ILE A 33 6.09 -3.21 6.05
C ILE A 33 6.89 -4.09 5.11
N HIS A 34 8.17 -3.73 4.91
CA HIS A 34 9.12 -4.58 4.21
C HIS A 34 9.51 -5.71 5.15
N LYS A 35 9.10 -6.93 4.82
CA LYS A 35 9.19 -8.05 5.77
C LYS A 35 10.61 -8.39 6.20
N GLU A 36 11.57 -8.36 5.28
CA GLU A 36 12.95 -8.73 5.62
C GLU A 36 13.64 -7.70 6.52
N SER A 37 13.49 -6.42 6.20
CA SER A 37 14.19 -5.36 6.93
C SER A 37 13.40 -4.84 8.13
N GLY A 38 12.08 -5.05 8.15
CA GLY A 38 11.21 -4.48 9.16
C GLY A 38 10.90 -3.00 8.93
N ARG A 39 11.36 -2.43 7.81
CA ARG A 39 11.08 -1.02 7.50
C ARG A 39 9.58 -0.80 7.39
N VAL A 40 9.09 0.23 8.05
CA VAL A 40 7.69 0.61 8.03
C VAL A 40 7.51 1.91 7.26
N ILE A 41 6.56 1.92 6.36
CA ILE A 41 6.19 3.11 5.59
C ILE A 41 4.76 3.45 5.97
N ASP A 42 4.57 4.62 6.58
CA ASP A 42 3.26 5.11 6.97
C ASP A 42 2.78 6.11 5.93
N LYS A 43 1.53 5.99 5.53
CA LYS A 43 0.89 6.94 4.61
C LYS A 43 -0.47 7.34 5.15
N GLU A 44 -0.84 8.58 4.89
CA GLU A 44 -2.20 9.03 5.13
C GLU A 44 -3.02 8.74 3.88
N PRO A 45 -4.04 7.87 3.97
CA PRO A 45 -4.83 7.52 2.80
C PRO A 45 -5.65 8.70 2.28
N LEU A 46 -5.86 8.71 0.98
CA LEU A 46 -6.84 9.59 0.37
C LEU A 46 -8.21 8.92 0.50
N ILE A 47 -9.19 9.70 0.92
CA ILE A 47 -10.56 9.21 1.08
C ILE A 47 -11.44 9.94 0.09
N ASP A 48 -12.12 9.18 -0.77
CA ASP A 48 -13.06 9.71 -1.75
C ASP A 48 -14.35 8.91 -1.66
N GLY A 49 -15.32 9.44 -0.94
CA GLY A 49 -16.56 8.73 -0.65
C GLY A 49 -16.30 7.47 0.16
N LEU A 50 -16.57 6.31 -0.41
CA LEU A 50 -16.31 5.01 0.21
C LEU A 50 -15.09 4.31 -0.40
N THR A 51 -14.24 5.05 -1.11
CA THR A 51 -12.99 4.53 -1.65
C THR A 51 -11.82 5.13 -0.90
N ILE A 52 -10.91 4.27 -0.48
CA ILE A 52 -9.66 4.69 0.17
C ILE A 52 -8.49 4.25 -0.69
N SER A 53 -7.46 5.07 -0.76
CA SER A 53 -6.27 4.73 -1.54
C SER A 53 -5.00 5.24 -0.88
N ALA A 54 -3.90 4.57 -1.17
CA ALA A 54 -2.58 4.97 -0.72
C ALA A 54 -1.56 4.64 -1.82
N THR A 55 -0.53 5.47 -1.92
CA THR A 55 0.51 5.32 -2.96
C THR A 55 1.87 5.22 -2.30
N LEU A 56 2.62 4.18 -2.67
CA LEU A 56 4.05 4.10 -2.38
C LEU A 56 4.79 4.70 -3.57
N GLU A 57 5.62 5.69 -3.28
CA GLU A 57 6.40 6.37 -4.31
C GLU A 57 7.57 5.50 -4.77
N SER A 58 8.13 5.80 -5.95
CA SER A 58 9.23 5.01 -6.49
C SER A 58 10.44 4.94 -5.56
N SER A 59 10.71 6.00 -4.81
CA SER A 59 11.81 6.01 -3.85
C SER A 59 11.56 5.10 -2.65
N GLU A 60 10.32 4.73 -2.39
CA GLU A 60 9.95 3.88 -1.26
C GLU A 60 9.94 2.40 -1.62
N THR A 61 9.99 2.06 -2.90
CA THR A 61 9.91 0.68 -3.39
C THR A 61 11.23 0.19 -3.98
N LEU A 62 12.36 0.81 -3.62
CA LEU A 62 13.66 0.46 -4.17
C LEU A 62 14.22 -0.85 -3.63
N MET A 63 13.80 -1.24 -2.44
CA MET A 63 14.29 -2.46 -1.80
C MET A 63 13.48 -3.66 -2.29
N PRO A 64 14.13 -4.69 -2.85
CA PRO A 64 13.39 -5.87 -3.28
C PRO A 64 12.89 -6.68 -2.09
N GLY A 65 11.84 -7.45 -2.28
CA GLY A 65 11.26 -8.31 -1.27
C GLY A 65 9.77 -8.10 -1.12
N ILE A 66 9.20 -8.69 -0.08
CA ILE A 66 7.76 -8.65 0.16
C ILE A 66 7.41 -7.48 1.05
N TYR A 67 6.45 -6.67 0.59
CA TYR A 67 5.85 -5.59 1.37
C TYR A 67 4.45 -6.03 1.78
N SER A 68 4.20 -6.05 3.08
CA SER A 68 2.86 -6.30 3.62
C SER A 68 2.16 -4.96 3.78
N CYS A 69 1.10 -4.75 3.01
CA CYS A 69 0.38 -3.48 2.95
C CYS A 69 -0.99 -3.64 3.59
N GLU A 70 -1.36 -2.71 4.45
CA GLU A 70 -2.61 -2.82 5.19
C GLU A 70 -3.26 -1.46 5.41
N PHE A 71 -4.59 -1.41 5.19
CA PHE A 71 -5.42 -0.32 5.65
C PHE A 71 -6.11 -0.75 6.94
N ARG A 72 -6.04 0.10 7.96
CA ARG A 72 -6.79 -0.09 9.21
C ARG A 72 -7.66 1.12 9.45
N GLY A 73 -8.81 0.88 10.05
CA GLY A 73 -9.73 1.93 10.41
C GLY A 73 -10.16 1.85 11.85
N LEU A 74 -10.36 3.02 12.48
CA LEU A 74 -10.94 3.13 13.81
C LEU A 74 -12.38 3.61 13.63
N PHE A 75 -13.33 2.73 13.97
CA PHE A 75 -14.76 2.98 13.83
C PHE A 75 -15.39 2.85 15.22
N SER A 76 -15.92 3.95 15.76
CA SER A 76 -16.60 3.95 17.06
C SER A 76 -15.78 3.28 18.16
N GLY A 77 -14.49 3.59 18.20
CA GLY A 77 -13.58 3.04 19.20
C GLY A 77 -13.04 1.64 18.92
N ILE A 78 -13.44 1.03 17.81
CA ILE A 78 -13.00 -0.32 17.44
C ILE A 78 -12.06 -0.23 16.25
N THR A 79 -10.86 -0.80 16.38
CA THR A 79 -9.89 -0.88 15.31
C THR A 79 -10.14 -2.13 14.49
N LYS A 80 -10.24 -1.97 13.17
CA LYS A 80 -10.44 -3.09 12.24
C LYS A 80 -9.45 -3.01 11.09
N SER A 81 -8.97 -4.18 10.65
CA SER A 81 -8.26 -4.29 9.39
C SER A 81 -9.30 -4.23 8.26
N ILE A 82 -9.13 -3.28 7.36
CA ILE A 82 -10.04 -3.10 6.24
C ILE A 82 -9.58 -3.95 5.06
N TYR A 83 -8.29 -3.94 4.78
CA TYR A 83 -7.72 -4.65 3.64
C TYR A 83 -6.24 -4.89 3.89
N LYS A 84 -5.79 -6.07 3.51
CA LYS A 84 -4.38 -6.46 3.64
C LYS A 84 -3.94 -7.21 2.39
N GLU A 85 -2.75 -6.87 1.89
CA GLU A 85 -2.19 -7.50 0.72
C GLU A 85 -0.67 -7.57 0.83
N ASP A 86 -0.08 -8.71 0.46
CA ASP A 86 1.36 -8.85 0.32
C ASP A 86 1.73 -8.66 -1.15
N ILE A 87 2.74 -7.84 -1.40
CA ILE A 87 3.20 -7.51 -2.76
C ILE A 87 4.69 -7.78 -2.84
N LEU A 88 5.10 -8.55 -3.84
CA LEU A 88 6.50 -8.85 -4.08
C LEU A 88 7.10 -7.84 -5.05
N PHE A 89 8.14 -7.15 -4.62
CA PHE A 89 8.95 -6.30 -5.50
C PHE A 89 10.20 -7.05 -5.90
N LYS A 90 10.30 -7.34 -7.19
CA LYS A 90 11.47 -8.01 -7.78
C LYS A 90 12.44 -6.98 -8.30
N THR A 91 13.73 -7.30 -8.25
CA THR A 91 14.74 -6.44 -8.84
C THR A 91 14.47 -6.28 -10.33
N GLY A 92 14.35 -5.02 -10.77
CA GLY A 92 14.09 -4.73 -12.16
C GLY A 92 15.32 -4.95 -13.02
N VAL A 93 15.11 -5.39 -14.25
CA VAL A 93 16.16 -5.59 -15.24
C VAL A 93 16.21 -4.47 -16.26
N ILE A 94 15.35 -3.48 -16.11
CA ILE A 94 15.19 -2.39 -17.05
C ILE A 94 16.50 -1.63 -17.30
N LYS A 95 17.29 -1.44 -16.24
CA LYS A 95 18.56 -0.71 -16.38
C LYS A 95 19.54 -1.39 -17.31
N GLU A 96 19.46 -2.70 -17.46
CA GLU A 96 20.31 -3.40 -18.43
C GLU A 96 19.91 -3.09 -19.85
N VAL A 97 18.61 -3.03 -20.09
CA VAL A 97 18.07 -2.65 -21.39
C VAL A 97 18.46 -1.22 -21.73
N ILE A 98 18.36 -0.31 -20.76
CA ILE A 98 18.71 1.09 -20.96
C ILE A 98 20.19 1.26 -21.24
N THR A 99 21.06 0.56 -20.53
CA THR A 99 22.50 0.69 -20.70
C THR A 99 22.98 0.15 -22.04
N ASN A 100 22.24 -0.75 -22.63
CA ASN A 100 22.59 -1.33 -23.93
C ASN A 100 21.97 -0.60 -25.11
N GLY A 101 21.10 0.35 -24.82
CA GLY A 101 20.38 1.11 -25.83
C GLY A 101 21.15 2.20 -26.54
#